data_f65a7dd87aab32d97e41227c19a6c491
#
_entry.id   f65a7dd87aab32d97e41227c19a6c491
#
_cell.length_a   1.000
_cell.length_b   1.000
_cell.length_c   1.000
_cell.angle_alpha   90.00
_cell.angle_beta   90.00
_cell.angle_gamma   90.00
#
_symmetry.space_group_name_H-M   'P 1'
#
loop_
_entity.id
_entity.type
_entity.pdbx_description
1 polymer ?
#
loop_
_entity_poly.entity_id
_entity_poly.type
_entity_poly.pdbx_seq_one_letter_code
_entity_poly.pdbx_strand_id
1 'polypeptide(L)'
;MLTLGPLNLMIDNYMGKHSFGQWLFAVRPWSFPASAMPIIVTLAYLFWTGADMNWAFGVWTLVNMVLFHVAGNVWSDYHDFRKSVDREDTTGATTLTTGMFQPHEIRNLAIGVFVVAAAGGISLVLLTGLPLLWIGLAGAVLTLLYPLLKYNALGDLDILLTFAFLPTIGTAFVTTGVIDWSVLYIALPVGLITDGILHSNNTRDMVPDKRAEIRTLAMGLGAKASAIMYSFEVLFPFVWVVVCVIMKVMPWPVLVALVAFPIALGCSLTMLKSPREGADIILDLDQRTAKLQMVFSLLLSIAFVISRLVF
;
A
#
# COMPACT_ATOMS: atom_id res chain seq x y z
N MET A 1 -46.52 4.82 32.70
CA MET A 1 -46.18 4.59 31.29
C MET A 1 -44.89 5.35 30.99
N LEU A 2 -43.75 4.72 31.21
CA LEU A 2 -42.41 5.32 31.03
C LEU A 2 -42.09 5.33 29.54
N THR A 3 -41.99 6.51 28.96
CA THR A 3 -41.63 6.69 27.55
C THR A 3 -40.14 6.44 27.33
N LEU A 4 -39.80 5.32 26.68
CA LEU A 4 -38.43 4.95 26.23
C LEU A 4 -37.94 5.80 25.03
N GLY A 5 -38.51 6.99 24.82
CA GLY A 5 -38.25 7.83 23.64
C GLY A 5 -36.79 8.31 23.44
N PRO A 6 -36.06 8.78 24.49
CA PRO A 6 -34.70 9.31 24.24
C PRO A 6 -33.63 8.25 24.02
N LEU A 7 -33.80 7.05 24.59
CA LEU A 7 -32.80 6.00 24.48
C LEU A 7 -32.86 5.31 23.10
N ASN A 8 -34.07 5.10 22.56
CA ASN A 8 -34.25 4.58 21.19
C ASN A 8 -33.74 5.57 20.13
N LEU A 9 -33.96 6.86 20.29
CA LEU A 9 -33.40 7.88 19.41
C LEU A 9 -31.86 7.96 19.44
N MET A 10 -31.24 7.68 20.60
CA MET A 10 -29.77 7.57 20.70
C MET A 10 -29.25 6.29 20.04
N ILE A 11 -29.91 5.15 20.21
CA ILE A 11 -29.52 3.87 19.62
C ILE A 11 -29.75 3.86 18.10
N ASP A 12 -30.85 4.41 17.62
CA ASP A 12 -31.13 4.56 16.19
C ASP A 12 -30.16 5.57 15.52
N ASN A 13 -29.76 6.62 16.24
CA ASN A 13 -28.70 7.53 15.77
C ASN A 13 -27.30 6.89 15.73
N TYR A 14 -27.03 5.84 16.49
CA TYR A 14 -25.71 5.19 16.52
C TYR A 14 -25.60 3.99 15.57
N MET A 15 -26.67 3.26 15.37
CA MET A 15 -26.66 2.02 14.56
C MET A 15 -27.17 2.18 13.12
N GLY A 16 -27.83 3.31 12.78
CA GLY A 16 -28.42 3.57 11.46
C GLY A 16 -27.80 4.71 10.65
N LYS A 17 -26.74 5.36 11.15
CA LYS A 17 -26.25 6.62 10.60
C LYS A 17 -25.52 6.49 9.26
N HIS A 18 -24.87 5.34 9.00
CA HIS A 18 -24.09 5.11 7.79
C HIS A 18 -24.46 3.79 7.14
N SER A 19 -24.61 3.81 5.80
CA SER A 19 -24.82 2.61 5.02
C SER A 19 -23.54 1.75 4.91
N PHE A 20 -23.70 0.46 4.62
CA PHE A 20 -22.57 -0.43 4.32
C PHE A 20 -21.67 0.12 3.20
N GLY A 21 -22.27 0.74 2.16
CA GLY A 21 -21.54 1.38 1.06
C GLY A 21 -20.66 2.55 1.52
N GLN A 22 -21.10 3.34 2.50
CA GLN A 22 -20.30 4.43 3.06
C GLN A 22 -19.10 3.90 3.85
N TRP A 23 -19.30 2.84 4.67
CA TRP A 23 -18.18 2.17 5.35
C TRP A 23 -17.20 1.53 4.37
N LEU A 24 -17.72 0.91 3.31
CA LEU A 24 -16.88 0.36 2.25
C LEU A 24 -16.07 1.45 1.54
N PHE A 25 -16.68 2.62 1.30
CA PHE A 25 -15.99 3.77 0.74
C PHE A 25 -14.87 4.27 1.66
N ALA A 26 -15.11 4.30 2.97
CA ALA A 26 -14.11 4.76 3.95
C ALA A 26 -12.85 3.85 4.01
N VAL A 27 -12.99 2.54 3.79
CA VAL A 27 -11.85 1.60 3.79
C VAL A 27 -11.11 1.52 2.45
N ARG A 28 -11.60 2.20 1.41
CA ARG A 28 -10.94 2.33 0.09
C ARG A 28 -10.53 0.99 -0.55
N PRO A 29 -11.44 0.07 -0.88
CA PRO A 29 -11.09 -1.26 -1.39
C PRO A 29 -10.31 -1.22 -2.71
N TRP A 30 -10.41 -0.15 -3.49
CA TRP A 30 -9.61 0.06 -4.69
C TRP A 30 -8.11 0.21 -4.44
N SER A 31 -7.69 0.51 -3.20
CA SER A 31 -6.28 0.58 -2.80
C SER A 31 -5.70 -0.78 -2.38
N PHE A 32 -6.53 -1.80 -2.12
CA PHE A 32 -6.08 -3.11 -1.64
C PHE A 32 -5.02 -3.79 -2.50
N PRO A 33 -5.00 -3.65 -3.84
CA PRO A 33 -3.92 -4.20 -4.65
C PRO A 33 -2.53 -3.76 -4.18
N ALA A 34 -2.37 -2.53 -3.69
CA ALA A 34 -1.07 -2.04 -3.22
C ALA A 34 -0.46 -2.91 -2.12
N SER A 35 -1.27 -3.47 -1.21
CA SER A 35 -0.83 -4.35 -0.12
C SER A 35 -0.96 -5.84 -0.45
N ALA A 36 -1.94 -6.22 -1.26
CA ALA A 36 -2.20 -7.60 -1.61
C ALA A 36 -1.17 -8.15 -2.61
N MET A 37 -0.79 -7.36 -3.61
CA MET A 37 0.09 -7.83 -4.68
C MET A 37 1.49 -8.24 -4.20
N PRO A 38 2.18 -7.53 -3.29
CA PRO A 38 3.45 -8.00 -2.74
C PRO A 38 3.35 -9.41 -2.14
N ILE A 39 2.27 -9.71 -1.40
CA ILE A 39 2.03 -11.04 -0.83
C ILE A 39 1.80 -12.07 -1.93
N ILE A 40 0.94 -11.77 -2.90
CA ILE A 40 0.59 -12.68 -4.00
C ILE A 40 1.83 -13.01 -4.84
N VAL A 41 2.65 -12.01 -5.18
CA VAL A 41 3.92 -12.23 -5.91
C VAL A 41 4.87 -13.09 -5.09
N THR A 42 4.95 -12.87 -3.76
CA THR A 42 5.81 -13.66 -2.88
C THR A 42 5.37 -15.12 -2.85
N LEU A 43 4.08 -15.39 -2.70
CA LEU A 43 3.53 -16.75 -2.72
C LEU A 43 3.81 -17.43 -4.07
N ALA A 44 3.64 -16.73 -5.17
CA ALA A 44 3.92 -17.25 -6.51
C ALA A 44 5.42 -17.53 -6.73
N TYR A 45 6.30 -16.65 -6.22
CA TYR A 45 7.75 -16.83 -6.26
C TYR A 45 8.18 -18.07 -5.45
N LEU A 46 7.72 -18.19 -4.21
CA LEU A 46 8.02 -19.33 -3.35
C LEU A 46 7.49 -20.64 -3.94
N PHE A 47 6.31 -20.61 -4.57
CA PHE A 47 5.79 -21.76 -5.30
C PHE A 47 6.71 -22.15 -6.45
N TRP A 48 7.20 -21.17 -7.22
CA TRP A 48 8.16 -21.43 -8.30
C TRP A 48 9.46 -22.04 -7.79
N THR A 49 10.02 -21.56 -6.69
CA THR A 49 11.27 -22.11 -6.10
C THR A 49 11.10 -23.54 -5.58
N GLY A 50 9.88 -24.02 -5.43
CA GLY A 50 9.57 -25.34 -4.87
C GLY A 50 9.66 -25.38 -3.35
N ALA A 51 9.54 -24.23 -2.69
CA ALA A 51 9.49 -24.15 -1.23
C ALA A 51 8.30 -24.96 -0.69
N ASP A 52 8.52 -25.66 0.42
CA ASP A 52 7.43 -26.31 1.17
C ASP A 52 6.64 -25.24 1.93
N MET A 53 5.40 -24.98 1.49
CA MET A 53 4.62 -23.84 1.91
C MET A 53 3.33 -24.23 2.62
N ASN A 54 3.06 -23.61 3.75
CA ASN A 54 1.73 -23.62 4.35
C ASN A 54 0.84 -22.55 3.68
N TRP A 55 0.01 -22.99 2.72
CA TRP A 55 -0.89 -22.10 1.97
C TRP A 55 -1.94 -21.42 2.83
N ALA A 56 -2.43 -22.08 3.90
CA ALA A 56 -3.38 -21.45 4.82
C ALA A 56 -2.78 -20.25 5.53
N PHE A 57 -1.51 -20.33 5.93
CA PHE A 57 -0.78 -19.21 6.51
C PHE A 57 -0.53 -18.11 5.47
N GLY A 58 -0.27 -18.46 4.21
CA GLY A 58 -0.16 -17.51 3.12
C GLY A 58 -1.44 -16.68 2.92
N VAL A 59 -2.59 -17.34 2.85
CA VAL A 59 -3.90 -16.67 2.74
C VAL A 59 -4.18 -15.82 3.99
N TRP A 60 -3.86 -16.31 5.18
CA TRP A 60 -4.03 -15.53 6.40
C TRP A 60 -3.16 -14.27 6.41
N THR A 61 -1.89 -14.39 5.98
CA THR A 61 -0.98 -13.25 5.84
C THR A 61 -1.54 -12.22 4.86
N LEU A 62 -2.10 -12.66 3.73
CA LEU A 62 -2.72 -11.78 2.74
C LEU A 62 -3.89 -10.98 3.36
N VAL A 63 -4.81 -11.66 4.03
CA VAL A 63 -5.95 -10.99 4.69
C VAL A 63 -5.46 -10.02 5.76
N ASN A 64 -4.50 -10.46 6.58
CA ASN A 64 -3.96 -9.65 7.67
C ASN A 64 -3.25 -8.39 7.16
N MET A 65 -2.50 -8.50 6.06
CA MET A 65 -1.83 -7.37 5.43
C MET A 65 -2.83 -6.33 4.89
N VAL A 66 -3.93 -6.78 4.28
CA VAL A 66 -5.02 -5.87 3.85
C VAL A 66 -5.65 -5.17 5.05
N LEU A 67 -5.85 -5.87 6.17
CA LEU A 67 -6.37 -5.24 7.39
C LEU A 67 -5.42 -4.17 7.95
N PHE A 68 -4.11 -4.44 8.00
CA PHE A 68 -3.12 -3.41 8.40
C PHE A 68 -3.13 -2.22 7.46
N HIS A 69 -3.24 -2.44 6.14
CA HIS A 69 -3.35 -1.38 5.16
C HIS A 69 -4.60 -0.52 5.39
N VAL A 70 -5.76 -1.14 5.59
CA VAL A 70 -7.00 -0.43 5.92
C VAL A 70 -6.81 0.41 7.19
N ALA A 71 -6.26 -0.18 8.26
CA ALA A 71 -6.02 0.53 9.50
C ALA A 71 -5.11 1.75 9.30
N GLY A 72 -4.01 1.59 8.56
CA GLY A 72 -3.07 2.68 8.25
C GLY A 72 -3.69 3.80 7.42
N ASN A 73 -4.45 3.47 6.36
CA ASN A 73 -5.13 4.46 5.54
C ASN A 73 -6.15 5.27 6.35
N VAL A 74 -7.04 4.59 7.07
CA VAL A 74 -8.08 5.24 7.88
C VAL A 74 -7.46 6.06 9.03
N TRP A 75 -6.33 5.60 9.59
CA TRP A 75 -5.55 6.33 10.58
C TRP A 75 -4.92 7.59 10.00
N SER A 76 -4.34 7.50 8.79
CA SER A 76 -3.80 8.65 8.07
C SER A 76 -4.88 9.69 7.77
N ASP A 77 -6.05 9.27 7.24
CA ASP A 77 -7.17 10.16 6.94
C ASP A 77 -7.61 10.96 8.17
N TYR A 78 -7.67 10.32 9.35
CA TYR A 78 -7.98 11.02 10.61
C TYR A 78 -6.93 12.09 10.93
N HIS A 79 -5.64 11.78 10.77
CA HIS A 79 -4.57 12.73 11.07
C HIS A 79 -4.46 13.84 10.04
N ASP A 80 -4.61 13.53 8.75
CA ASP A 80 -4.58 14.49 7.64
C ASP A 80 -5.71 15.51 7.79
N PHE A 81 -6.93 15.06 8.14
CA PHE A 81 -8.03 15.95 8.47
C PHE A 81 -7.72 16.83 9.69
N ARG A 82 -7.20 16.24 10.79
CA ARG A 82 -6.86 16.97 12.01
C ARG A 82 -5.79 18.05 11.80
N LYS A 83 -4.85 17.81 10.87
CA LYS A 83 -3.79 18.75 10.51
C LYS A 83 -4.18 19.68 9.35
N SER A 84 -5.41 19.61 8.87
CA SER A 84 -5.87 20.39 7.71
C SER A 84 -5.02 20.15 6.45
N VAL A 85 -4.47 18.94 6.31
CA VAL A 85 -3.87 18.43 5.06
C VAL A 85 -5.01 18.16 4.08
N ASP A 86 -6.01 17.36 4.52
CA ASP A 86 -7.24 17.14 3.78
C ASP A 86 -8.25 18.25 4.10
N ARG A 87 -8.72 18.91 3.05
CA ARG A 87 -9.72 19.98 3.04
C ARG A 87 -10.66 19.80 1.86
N GLU A 88 -11.74 20.58 1.80
CA GLU A 88 -12.71 20.56 0.69
C GLU A 88 -12.07 20.90 -0.67
N ASP A 89 -10.97 21.67 -0.68
CA ASP A 89 -10.25 22.09 -1.88
C ASP A 89 -9.05 21.19 -2.22
N THR A 90 -8.87 20.06 -1.53
CA THR A 90 -7.78 19.09 -1.77
C THR A 90 -8.29 17.79 -2.36
N THR A 91 -7.39 17.02 -2.99
CA THR A 91 -7.70 15.71 -3.62
C THR A 91 -7.64 14.54 -2.64
N GLY A 92 -7.44 14.79 -1.35
CA GLY A 92 -7.31 13.77 -0.30
C GLY A 92 -8.60 13.02 0.02
N ALA A 93 -8.66 12.43 1.23
CA ALA A 93 -9.84 11.69 1.68
C ALA A 93 -11.06 12.58 1.87
N THR A 94 -12.14 12.27 1.15
CA THR A 94 -13.36 13.08 1.20
C THR A 94 -14.32 12.69 2.33
N THR A 95 -14.09 11.57 3.02
CA THR A 95 -14.97 11.04 4.07
C THR A 95 -15.20 11.99 5.24
N LEU A 96 -14.17 12.72 5.65
CA LEU A 96 -14.21 13.69 6.73
C LEU A 96 -14.48 15.11 6.22
N THR A 97 -13.90 15.51 5.11
CA THR A 97 -14.03 16.86 4.55
C THR A 97 -15.44 17.16 4.09
N THR A 98 -16.18 16.16 3.58
CA THR A 98 -17.60 16.29 3.20
C THR A 98 -18.57 16.14 4.38
N GLY A 99 -18.08 15.85 5.59
CA GLY A 99 -18.92 15.58 6.76
C GLY A 99 -19.67 14.23 6.68
N MET A 100 -19.29 13.32 5.75
CA MET A 100 -19.90 11.98 5.66
C MET A 100 -19.71 11.21 6.97
N PHE A 101 -18.54 11.31 7.62
CA PHE A 101 -18.24 10.73 8.91
C PHE A 101 -17.75 11.81 9.89
N GLN A 102 -17.97 11.56 11.19
CA GLN A 102 -17.35 12.36 12.24
C GLN A 102 -15.91 11.87 12.50
N PRO A 103 -14.97 12.75 12.90
CA PRO A 103 -13.57 12.35 13.14
C PRO A 103 -13.41 11.19 14.12
N HIS A 104 -14.25 11.11 15.16
CA HIS A 104 -14.20 10.01 16.12
C HIS A 104 -14.65 8.67 15.53
N GLU A 105 -15.52 8.65 14.51
CA GLU A 105 -15.98 7.44 13.84
C GLU A 105 -14.84 6.83 13.00
N ILE A 106 -14.15 7.66 12.24
CA ILE A 106 -12.97 7.25 11.43
C ILE A 106 -11.82 6.80 12.33
N ARG A 107 -11.53 7.55 13.42
CA ARG A 107 -10.53 7.13 14.41
C ARG A 107 -10.87 5.76 15.02
N ASN A 108 -12.12 5.57 15.44
CA ASN A 108 -12.55 4.32 16.09
C ASN A 108 -12.51 3.14 15.08
N LEU A 109 -12.86 3.37 13.81
CA LEU A 109 -12.70 2.40 12.74
C LEU A 109 -11.23 1.99 12.59
N ALA A 110 -10.31 2.96 12.50
CA ALA A 110 -8.88 2.70 12.39
C ALA A 110 -8.37 1.85 13.56
N ILE A 111 -8.70 2.23 14.80
CA ILE A 111 -8.31 1.48 16.02
C ILE A 111 -8.92 0.08 15.99
N GLY A 112 -10.19 -0.07 15.67
CA GLY A 112 -10.88 -1.36 15.64
C GLY A 112 -10.25 -2.31 14.63
N VAL A 113 -9.99 -1.84 13.40
CA VAL A 113 -9.33 -2.65 12.37
C VAL A 113 -7.89 -2.96 12.74
N PHE A 114 -7.15 -2.01 13.33
CA PHE A 114 -5.79 -2.24 13.81
C PHE A 114 -5.75 -3.33 14.90
N VAL A 115 -6.68 -3.32 15.86
CA VAL A 115 -6.77 -4.34 16.90
C VAL A 115 -7.04 -5.73 16.30
N VAL A 116 -7.94 -5.81 15.32
CA VAL A 116 -8.22 -7.10 14.61
C VAL A 116 -6.98 -7.57 13.85
N ALA A 117 -6.31 -6.68 13.12
CA ALA A 117 -5.07 -7.00 12.41
C ALA A 117 -3.95 -7.42 13.37
N ALA A 118 -3.79 -6.73 14.50
CA ALA A 118 -2.81 -7.09 15.52
C ALA A 118 -3.10 -8.47 16.14
N ALA A 119 -4.36 -8.77 16.43
CA ALA A 119 -4.76 -10.10 16.92
C ALA A 119 -4.46 -11.20 15.89
N GLY A 120 -4.75 -10.94 14.60
CA GLY A 120 -4.37 -11.83 13.49
C GLY A 120 -2.86 -12.04 13.38
N GLY A 121 -2.08 -10.96 13.50
CA GLY A 121 -0.61 -11.03 13.51
C GLY A 121 -0.05 -11.80 14.70
N ILE A 122 -0.57 -11.56 15.91
CA ILE A 122 -0.17 -12.28 17.13
C ILE A 122 -0.47 -13.78 16.99
N SER A 123 -1.63 -14.15 16.45
CA SER A 123 -1.95 -15.56 16.24
C SER A 123 -0.99 -16.22 15.24
N LEU A 124 -0.57 -15.53 14.18
CA LEU A 124 0.49 -16.02 13.29
C LEU A 124 1.83 -16.17 14.03
N VAL A 125 2.21 -15.22 14.90
CA VAL A 125 3.44 -15.33 15.73
C VAL A 125 3.40 -16.57 16.60
N LEU A 126 2.27 -16.85 17.25
CA LEU A 126 2.11 -18.03 18.12
C LEU A 126 2.23 -19.36 17.34
N LEU A 127 1.85 -19.35 16.06
CA LEU A 127 1.88 -20.52 15.19
C LEU A 127 3.21 -20.70 14.44
N THR A 128 3.95 -19.62 14.16
CA THR A 128 5.14 -19.65 13.28
C THR A 128 6.44 -19.27 14.00
N GLY A 129 6.35 -18.54 15.13
CA GLY A 129 7.49 -18.25 15.98
C GLY A 129 7.93 -16.78 16.06
N LEU A 130 8.91 -16.54 16.93
CA LEU A 130 9.38 -15.22 17.33
C LEU A 130 9.94 -14.32 16.20
N PRO A 131 10.58 -14.82 15.13
CA PRO A 131 11.04 -13.92 14.05
C PRO A 131 9.92 -13.06 13.47
N LEU A 132 8.70 -13.61 13.33
CA LEU A 132 7.55 -12.86 12.86
C LEU A 132 7.15 -11.74 13.83
N LEU A 133 7.36 -11.91 15.14
CA LEU A 133 7.07 -10.87 16.13
C LEU A 133 7.84 -9.59 15.82
N TRP A 134 9.11 -9.70 15.50
CA TRP A 134 9.95 -8.53 15.21
C TRP A 134 9.58 -7.87 13.89
N ILE A 135 9.28 -8.67 12.85
CA ILE A 135 8.82 -8.17 11.55
C ILE A 135 7.48 -7.47 11.72
N GLY A 136 6.52 -8.12 12.41
CA GLY A 136 5.19 -7.57 12.65
C GLY A 136 5.20 -6.33 13.54
N LEU A 137 6.03 -6.30 14.59
CA LEU A 137 6.19 -5.14 15.45
C LEU A 137 6.77 -3.94 14.68
N ALA A 138 7.79 -4.16 13.86
CA ALA A 138 8.33 -3.12 12.99
C ALA A 138 7.25 -2.56 12.05
N GLY A 139 6.50 -3.42 11.37
CA GLY A 139 5.40 -3.00 10.49
C GLY A 139 4.29 -2.26 11.24
N ALA A 140 3.88 -2.74 12.41
CA ALA A 140 2.84 -2.11 13.22
C ALA A 140 3.26 -0.71 13.71
N VAL A 141 4.49 -0.56 14.18
CA VAL A 141 5.05 0.73 14.62
C VAL A 141 5.13 1.70 13.45
N LEU A 142 5.64 1.28 12.30
CA LEU A 142 5.72 2.10 11.09
C LEU A 142 4.31 2.54 10.64
N THR A 143 3.33 1.62 10.60
CA THR A 143 1.93 1.95 10.26
C THR A 143 1.34 3.02 11.19
N LEU A 144 1.60 2.95 12.50
CA LEU A 144 1.11 3.94 13.45
C LEU A 144 1.84 5.29 13.33
N LEU A 145 3.13 5.25 13.01
CA LEU A 145 3.96 6.43 12.82
C LEU A 145 3.85 7.04 11.42
N TYR A 146 3.20 6.35 10.48
CA TYR A 146 3.12 6.79 9.08
C TYR A 146 2.74 8.26 8.89
N PRO A 147 1.69 8.82 9.55
CA PRO A 147 1.37 10.23 9.40
C PRO A 147 2.54 11.14 9.80
N LEU A 148 3.25 10.80 10.88
CA LEU A 148 4.41 11.54 11.34
C LEU A 148 5.59 11.44 10.36
N LEU A 149 5.86 10.23 9.84
CA LEU A 149 6.92 9.97 8.88
C LEU A 149 6.65 10.68 7.55
N LYS A 150 5.41 10.60 7.04
CA LYS A 150 4.94 11.32 5.86
C LYS A 150 5.18 12.83 5.98
N TYR A 151 4.84 13.42 7.12
CA TYR A 151 5.00 14.86 7.35
C TYR A 151 6.45 15.32 7.50
N ASN A 152 7.39 14.40 7.62
CA ASN A 152 8.82 14.66 7.79
C ASN A 152 9.69 14.06 6.67
N ALA A 153 9.14 13.92 5.45
CA ALA A 153 9.83 13.43 4.25
C ALA A 153 10.34 11.98 4.35
N LEU A 154 9.78 11.17 5.22
CA LEU A 154 10.13 9.75 5.41
C LEU A 154 9.01 8.81 4.92
N GLY A 155 7.93 9.35 4.32
CA GLY A 155 6.79 8.56 3.86
C GLY A 155 7.15 7.55 2.79
N ASP A 156 7.97 7.93 1.81
CA ASP A 156 8.42 7.07 0.71
C ASP A 156 9.24 5.88 1.27
N LEU A 157 10.16 6.13 2.21
CA LEU A 157 10.89 5.06 2.88
C LEU A 157 9.96 4.14 3.68
N ASP A 158 8.97 4.70 4.38
CA ASP A 158 7.98 3.93 5.12
C ASP A 158 7.18 3.01 4.21
N ILE A 159 6.71 3.48 3.06
CA ILE A 159 6.00 2.68 2.07
C ILE A 159 6.87 1.52 1.55
N LEU A 160 8.13 1.76 1.20
CA LEU A 160 9.04 0.69 0.78
C LEU A 160 9.20 -0.39 1.86
N LEU A 161 9.30 0.01 3.12
CA LEU A 161 9.41 -0.94 4.23
C LEU A 161 8.11 -1.69 4.49
N THR A 162 6.97 -0.97 4.59
CA THR A 162 5.69 -1.53 5.05
C THR A 162 4.89 -2.22 3.96
N PHE A 163 5.07 -1.85 2.68
CA PHE A 163 4.35 -2.47 1.56
C PHE A 163 5.21 -3.39 0.70
N ALA A 164 6.54 -3.39 0.85
CA ALA A 164 7.41 -4.27 0.07
C ALA A 164 8.26 -5.18 0.96
N PHE A 165 9.24 -4.66 1.66
CA PHE A 165 10.26 -5.49 2.29
C PHE A 165 9.73 -6.32 3.45
N LEU A 166 9.11 -5.69 4.46
CA LEU A 166 8.60 -6.40 5.63
C LEU A 166 7.50 -7.42 5.28
N PRO A 167 6.48 -7.08 4.45
CA PRO A 167 5.45 -8.04 4.08
C PRO A 167 6.00 -9.23 3.29
N THR A 168 6.93 -8.99 2.39
CA THR A 168 7.54 -10.04 1.54
C THR A 168 8.38 -11.00 2.39
N ILE A 169 9.27 -10.49 3.25
CA ILE A 169 10.07 -11.30 4.17
C ILE A 169 9.16 -12.03 5.18
N GLY A 170 8.16 -11.32 5.74
CA GLY A 170 7.19 -11.90 6.67
C GLY A 170 6.38 -13.03 6.05
N THR A 171 5.92 -12.86 4.79
CA THR A 171 5.19 -13.89 4.05
C THR A 171 6.05 -15.13 3.83
N ALA A 172 7.30 -14.96 3.41
CA ALA A 172 8.23 -16.06 3.23
C ALA A 172 8.42 -16.83 4.55
N PHE A 173 8.69 -16.13 5.65
CA PHE A 173 8.86 -16.76 6.95
C PHE A 173 7.60 -17.47 7.43
N VAL A 174 6.44 -16.82 7.36
CA VAL A 174 5.16 -17.40 7.83
C VAL A 174 4.79 -18.67 7.08
N THR A 175 5.07 -18.71 5.77
CA THR A 175 4.67 -19.85 4.93
C THR A 175 5.65 -21.00 4.94
N THR A 176 6.96 -20.73 5.11
CA THR A 176 8.01 -21.75 5.00
C THR A 176 8.74 -22.04 6.31
N GLY A 177 8.56 -21.20 7.33
CA GLY A 177 9.33 -21.28 8.59
C GLY A 177 10.77 -20.74 8.49
N VAL A 178 11.20 -20.25 7.32
CA VAL A 178 12.57 -19.78 7.07
C VAL A 178 12.56 -18.33 6.58
N ILE A 179 13.53 -17.53 7.05
CA ILE A 179 13.77 -16.19 6.48
C ILE A 179 14.51 -16.37 5.16
N ASP A 180 13.81 -16.16 4.06
CA ASP A 180 14.38 -16.26 2.71
C ASP A 180 14.64 -14.85 2.14
N TRP A 181 15.90 -14.45 2.11
CA TRP A 181 16.32 -13.15 1.57
C TRP A 181 16.20 -13.04 0.06
N SER A 182 16.06 -14.17 -0.66
CA SER A 182 15.88 -14.16 -2.11
C SER A 182 14.58 -13.48 -2.53
N VAL A 183 13.58 -13.42 -1.65
CA VAL A 183 12.33 -12.68 -1.89
C VAL A 183 12.54 -11.17 -2.10
N LEU A 184 13.70 -10.63 -1.71
CA LEU A 184 14.04 -9.23 -2.00
C LEU A 184 14.18 -8.95 -3.49
N TYR A 185 14.50 -9.95 -4.31
CA TYR A 185 14.52 -9.77 -5.76
C TYR A 185 13.15 -9.36 -6.33
N ILE A 186 12.06 -9.83 -5.71
CA ILE A 186 10.69 -9.47 -6.12
C ILE A 186 10.13 -8.30 -5.32
N ALA A 187 10.55 -8.13 -4.05
CA ALA A 187 10.12 -7.02 -3.21
C ALA A 187 10.52 -5.67 -3.79
N LEU A 188 11.75 -5.55 -4.29
CA LEU A 188 12.27 -4.30 -4.83
C LEU A 188 11.45 -3.75 -6.01
N PRO A 189 11.21 -4.48 -7.11
CA PRO A 189 10.49 -3.94 -8.26
C PRO A 189 9.00 -3.67 -7.94
N VAL A 190 8.35 -4.53 -7.15
CA VAL A 190 6.96 -4.31 -6.74
C VAL A 190 6.85 -3.11 -5.80
N GLY A 191 7.80 -3.00 -4.86
CA GLY A 191 7.87 -1.91 -3.89
C GLY A 191 8.09 -0.55 -4.52
N LEU A 192 8.99 -0.44 -5.50
CA LEU A 192 9.24 0.81 -6.20
C LEU A 192 7.99 1.33 -6.94
N ILE A 193 7.24 0.45 -7.62
CA ILE A 193 5.98 0.88 -8.26
C ILE A 193 4.94 1.28 -7.20
N THR A 194 4.90 0.58 -6.06
CA THR A 194 4.00 0.92 -4.96
C THR A 194 4.35 2.28 -4.35
N ASP A 195 5.64 2.56 -4.18
CA ASP A 195 6.14 3.87 -3.73
C ASP A 195 5.77 4.98 -4.70
N GLY A 196 5.88 4.73 -6.01
CA GLY A 196 5.44 5.65 -7.04
C GLY A 196 3.97 6.09 -6.91
N ILE A 197 3.09 5.29 -6.30
CA ILE A 197 1.71 5.71 -5.99
C ILE A 197 1.74 6.87 -4.99
N LEU A 198 2.47 6.72 -3.87
CA LEU A 198 2.63 7.79 -2.88
C LEU A 198 3.37 8.98 -3.46
N HIS A 199 4.49 8.73 -4.16
CA HIS A 199 5.33 9.78 -4.74
C HIS A 199 4.58 10.66 -5.73
N SER A 200 3.67 10.07 -6.54
CA SER A 200 2.81 10.83 -7.45
C SER A 200 1.83 11.74 -6.69
N ASN A 201 1.24 11.26 -5.60
CA ASN A 201 0.39 12.07 -4.71
C ASN A 201 1.18 13.23 -4.09
N ASN A 202 2.34 12.93 -3.49
CA ASN A 202 3.19 13.93 -2.85
C ASN A 202 3.67 14.99 -3.86
N THR A 203 3.89 14.61 -5.13
CA THR A 203 4.29 15.55 -6.19
C THR A 203 3.13 16.46 -6.61
N ARG A 204 1.92 15.89 -6.74
CA ARG A 204 0.70 16.63 -7.03
C ARG A 204 0.37 17.63 -5.93
N ASP A 205 0.51 17.18 -4.70
CA ASP A 205 0.00 17.88 -3.52
C ASP A 205 1.02 18.83 -2.86
N MET A 206 2.18 19.13 -3.49
CA MET A 206 3.22 20.02 -2.94
C MET A 206 2.68 21.38 -2.46
N VAL A 207 1.69 21.97 -3.16
CA VAL A 207 1.13 23.27 -2.80
C VAL A 207 0.19 23.18 -1.59
N PRO A 208 -0.82 22.28 -1.55
CA PRO A 208 -1.65 22.08 -0.37
C PRO A 208 -0.85 21.59 0.84
N ASP A 209 0.13 20.70 0.67
CA ASP A 209 1.00 20.20 1.74
C ASP A 209 1.81 21.35 2.39
N LYS A 210 2.32 22.26 1.60
CA LYS A 210 3.01 23.45 2.11
C LYS A 210 2.10 24.34 2.95
N ARG A 211 0.81 24.46 2.58
CA ARG A 211 -0.18 25.23 3.37
C ARG A 211 -0.50 24.54 4.70
N ALA A 212 -0.39 23.20 4.75
CA ALA A 212 -0.58 22.42 5.97
C ALA A 212 0.70 22.32 6.83
N GLU A 213 1.76 23.03 6.46
CA GLU A 213 3.05 23.06 7.16
C GLU A 213 3.71 21.68 7.32
N ILE A 214 3.47 20.78 6.35
CA ILE A 214 4.14 19.48 6.31
C ILE A 214 5.28 19.51 5.27
N ARG A 215 6.16 18.51 5.34
CA ARG A 215 7.27 18.33 4.40
C ARG A 215 7.24 16.91 3.88
N THR A 216 6.96 16.75 2.58
CA THR A 216 7.10 15.47 1.88
C THR A 216 8.46 15.38 1.18
N LEU A 217 8.89 14.16 0.81
CA LEU A 217 10.12 13.94 0.06
C LEU A 217 10.07 14.71 -1.28
N ALA A 218 8.95 14.66 -1.98
CA ALA A 218 8.74 15.37 -3.23
C ALA A 218 8.96 16.88 -3.09
N MET A 219 8.51 17.51 -1.98
CA MET A 219 8.78 18.93 -1.69
C MET A 219 10.27 19.19 -1.45
N GLY A 220 10.96 18.26 -0.77
CA GLY A 220 12.42 18.37 -0.54
C GLY A 220 13.23 18.32 -1.83
N LEU A 221 12.83 17.49 -2.77
CA LEU A 221 13.45 17.34 -4.09
C LEU A 221 13.11 18.49 -5.03
N GLY A 222 11.90 19.04 -4.92
CA GLY A 222 11.32 19.97 -5.88
C GLY A 222 10.80 19.27 -7.15
N ALA A 223 9.91 19.93 -7.88
CA ALA A 223 9.11 19.33 -8.94
C ALA A 223 9.91 18.56 -10.02
N LYS A 224 11.07 19.08 -10.45
CA LYS A 224 11.87 18.42 -11.49
C LYS A 224 12.53 17.13 -11.00
N ALA A 225 13.19 17.17 -9.83
CA ALA A 225 13.87 15.99 -9.30
C ALA A 225 12.86 14.96 -8.82
N SER A 226 11.72 15.37 -8.27
CA SER A 226 10.58 14.50 -7.95
C SER A 226 10.07 13.76 -9.20
N ALA A 227 9.89 14.46 -10.34
CA ALA A 227 9.47 13.83 -11.57
C ALA A 227 10.49 12.80 -12.12
N ILE A 228 11.77 13.03 -11.93
CA ILE A 228 12.83 12.08 -12.30
C ILE A 228 12.82 10.86 -11.37
N MET A 229 12.68 11.07 -10.06
CA MET A 229 12.60 9.99 -9.06
C MET A 229 11.40 9.09 -9.32
N TYR A 230 10.23 9.68 -9.52
CA TYR A 230 9.03 8.92 -9.91
C TYR A 230 9.27 8.09 -11.19
N SER A 231 9.90 8.69 -12.20
CA SER A 231 10.21 7.98 -13.45
C SER A 231 11.15 6.80 -13.21
N PHE A 232 12.12 6.92 -12.30
CA PHE A 232 12.95 5.80 -11.86
C PHE A 232 12.11 4.73 -11.17
N GLU A 233 11.25 5.09 -10.24
CA GLU A 233 10.39 4.15 -9.49
C GLU A 233 9.51 3.30 -10.40
N VAL A 234 8.96 3.85 -11.46
CA VAL A 234 8.05 3.12 -12.36
C VAL A 234 8.74 2.45 -13.55
N LEU A 235 9.93 2.85 -13.95
CA LEU A 235 10.64 2.28 -15.11
C LEU A 235 11.73 1.28 -14.71
N PHE A 236 12.49 1.54 -13.64
CA PHE A 236 13.56 0.67 -13.18
C PHE A 236 13.10 -0.78 -12.86
N PRO A 237 11.88 -1.03 -12.34
CA PRO A 237 11.36 -2.38 -12.12
C PRO A 237 11.45 -3.28 -13.34
N PHE A 238 11.26 -2.76 -14.54
CA PHE A 238 11.35 -3.53 -15.79
C PHE A 238 12.80 -3.91 -16.13
N VAL A 239 13.72 -2.98 -15.93
CA VAL A 239 15.18 -3.24 -16.08
C VAL A 239 15.60 -4.31 -15.06
N TRP A 240 15.13 -4.19 -13.81
CA TRP A 240 15.46 -5.12 -12.74
C TRP A 240 15.00 -6.55 -13.04
N VAL A 241 13.78 -6.73 -13.54
CA VAL A 241 13.28 -8.06 -13.96
C VAL A 241 14.18 -8.67 -15.04
N VAL A 242 14.59 -7.88 -16.05
CA VAL A 242 15.53 -8.36 -17.10
C VAL A 242 16.86 -8.77 -16.48
N VAL A 243 17.41 -7.96 -15.59
CA VAL A 243 18.67 -8.28 -14.86
C VAL A 243 18.53 -9.57 -14.08
N CYS A 244 17.44 -9.76 -13.32
CA CYS A 244 17.19 -10.98 -12.56
C CYS A 244 17.09 -12.23 -13.44
N VAL A 245 16.52 -12.11 -14.65
CA VAL A 245 16.49 -13.21 -15.62
C VAL A 245 17.89 -13.51 -16.14
N ILE A 246 18.69 -12.50 -16.47
CA ILE A 246 20.08 -12.67 -16.92
C ILE A 246 20.92 -13.33 -15.82
N MET A 247 20.73 -12.92 -14.57
CA MET A 247 21.37 -13.50 -13.38
C MET A 247 20.85 -14.91 -13.03
N LYS A 248 19.82 -15.40 -13.72
CA LYS A 248 19.15 -16.70 -13.48
C LYS A 248 18.54 -16.83 -12.08
N VAL A 249 18.21 -15.71 -11.42
CA VAL A 249 17.49 -15.68 -10.13
C VAL A 249 15.98 -15.59 -10.31
N MET A 250 15.52 -15.40 -11.55
CA MET A 250 14.12 -15.50 -11.97
C MET A 250 14.02 -16.29 -13.29
N PRO A 251 12.91 -17.02 -13.52
CA PRO A 251 12.71 -17.77 -14.76
C PRO A 251 12.37 -16.81 -15.91
N TRP A 252 12.78 -17.17 -17.15
CA TRP A 252 12.58 -16.32 -18.32
C TRP A 252 11.11 -15.92 -18.60
N PRO A 253 10.05 -16.72 -18.26
CA PRO A 253 8.68 -16.29 -18.50
C PRO A 253 8.25 -15.03 -17.75
N VAL A 254 8.96 -14.62 -16.68
CA VAL A 254 8.66 -13.37 -15.98
C VAL A 254 8.85 -12.12 -16.86
N LEU A 255 9.54 -12.25 -18.00
CA LEU A 255 9.65 -11.19 -19.01
C LEU A 255 8.28 -10.76 -19.57
N VAL A 256 7.23 -11.56 -19.40
CA VAL A 256 5.85 -11.14 -19.74
C VAL A 256 5.44 -9.87 -18.99
N ALA A 257 6.04 -9.58 -17.83
CA ALA A 257 5.81 -8.32 -17.12
C ALA A 257 6.15 -7.08 -17.97
N LEU A 258 7.05 -7.20 -18.97
CA LEU A 258 7.37 -6.13 -19.92
C LEU A 258 6.14 -5.66 -20.73
N VAL A 259 5.08 -6.45 -20.81
CA VAL A 259 3.81 -6.04 -21.44
C VAL A 259 3.19 -4.84 -20.71
N ALA A 260 3.48 -4.65 -19.43
CA ALA A 260 3.03 -3.47 -18.67
C ALA A 260 3.91 -2.22 -18.90
N PHE A 261 5.06 -2.34 -19.58
CA PHE A 261 6.01 -1.22 -19.81
C PHE A 261 5.37 0.00 -20.48
N PRO A 262 4.48 -0.11 -21.49
CA PRO A 262 3.82 1.06 -22.09
C PRO A 262 3.01 1.88 -21.08
N ILE A 263 2.40 1.23 -20.07
CA ILE A 263 1.67 1.93 -18.99
C ILE A 263 2.67 2.74 -18.15
N ALA A 264 3.79 2.12 -17.74
CA ALA A 264 4.84 2.77 -16.97
C ALA A 264 5.44 3.96 -17.72
N LEU A 265 5.73 3.79 -19.02
CA LEU A 265 6.25 4.85 -19.88
C LEU A 265 5.24 6.02 -19.98
N GLY A 266 3.95 5.73 -20.16
CA GLY A 266 2.89 6.73 -20.19
C GLY A 266 2.81 7.52 -18.87
N CYS A 267 2.88 6.84 -17.72
CA CYS A 267 2.90 7.47 -16.40
C CYS A 267 4.15 8.36 -16.24
N SER A 268 5.34 7.84 -16.55
CA SER A 268 6.60 8.59 -16.49
C SER A 268 6.58 9.84 -17.36
N LEU A 269 6.14 9.72 -18.63
CA LEU A 269 6.07 10.87 -19.55
C LEU A 269 5.07 11.93 -19.07
N THR A 270 3.96 11.53 -18.44
CA THR A 270 3.00 12.47 -17.83
C THR A 270 3.66 13.21 -16.66
N MET A 271 4.31 12.48 -15.75
CA MET A 271 5.00 13.09 -14.60
C MET A 271 6.11 14.05 -15.05
N LEU A 272 6.93 13.69 -16.05
CA LEU A 272 8.01 14.54 -16.54
C LEU A 272 7.54 15.87 -17.16
N LYS A 273 6.29 15.94 -17.57
CA LYS A 273 5.68 17.19 -18.06
C LYS A 273 5.18 18.10 -16.93
N SER A 274 4.81 17.53 -15.77
CA SER A 274 4.16 18.28 -14.68
C SER A 274 4.95 19.49 -14.17
N PRO A 275 6.32 19.52 -14.17
CA PRO A 275 7.06 20.71 -13.76
C PRO A 275 6.86 21.93 -14.68
N ARG A 276 6.33 21.73 -15.89
CA ARG A 276 6.07 22.81 -16.87
C ARG A 276 4.58 23.08 -17.05
N GLU A 277 3.76 22.02 -17.03
CA GLU A 277 2.33 22.07 -17.35
C GLU A 277 1.45 22.19 -16.10
N GLY A 278 2.02 21.98 -14.90
CA GLY A 278 1.31 22.08 -13.62
C GLY A 278 0.85 20.72 -13.08
N ALA A 279 0.31 20.73 -11.85
CA ALA A 279 -0.12 19.53 -11.14
C ALA A 279 -1.41 18.92 -11.73
N ASP A 280 -2.19 19.68 -12.48
CA ASP A 280 -3.49 19.23 -13.01
C ASP A 280 -3.36 18.03 -13.95
N ILE A 281 -2.21 17.90 -14.66
CA ILE A 281 -2.00 16.77 -15.57
C ILE A 281 -1.69 15.45 -14.86
N ILE A 282 -1.42 15.48 -13.55
CA ILE A 282 -1.10 14.30 -12.72
C ILE A 282 -2.17 14.01 -11.66
N LEU A 283 -3.39 14.55 -11.81
CA LEU A 283 -4.48 14.36 -10.84
C LEU A 283 -4.88 12.90 -10.64
N ASP A 284 -4.81 12.08 -11.69
CA ASP A 284 -5.15 10.65 -11.69
C ASP A 284 -3.92 9.73 -11.73
N LEU A 285 -2.72 10.29 -11.57
CA LEU A 285 -1.49 9.53 -11.80
C LEU A 285 -1.26 8.44 -10.75
N ASP A 286 -1.69 8.65 -9.52
CA ASP A 286 -1.71 7.67 -8.45
C ASP A 286 -2.56 6.44 -8.81
N GLN A 287 -3.75 6.66 -9.36
CA GLN A 287 -4.64 5.58 -9.80
C GLN A 287 -4.06 4.82 -11.00
N ARG A 288 -3.43 5.52 -11.94
CA ARG A 288 -2.73 4.92 -13.08
C ARG A 288 -1.51 4.10 -12.62
N THR A 289 -0.79 4.59 -11.62
CA THR A 289 0.36 3.88 -11.02
C THR A 289 -0.11 2.66 -10.22
N ALA A 290 -1.21 2.75 -9.49
CA ALA A 290 -1.83 1.61 -8.81
C ALA A 290 -2.27 0.52 -9.80
N LYS A 291 -2.85 0.92 -10.94
CA LYS A 291 -3.18 0.00 -12.03
C LYS A 291 -1.92 -0.66 -12.61
N LEU A 292 -0.84 0.11 -12.81
CA LEU A 292 0.45 -0.42 -13.26
C LEU A 292 0.98 -1.46 -12.27
N GLN A 293 0.99 -1.15 -10.98
CA GLN A 293 1.44 -2.04 -9.91
C GLN A 293 0.66 -3.36 -9.92
N MET A 294 -0.65 -3.30 -10.03
CA MET A 294 -1.51 -4.48 -10.11
C MET A 294 -1.21 -5.33 -11.34
N VAL A 295 -1.16 -4.73 -12.54
CA VAL A 295 -0.91 -5.45 -13.80
C VAL A 295 0.49 -6.09 -13.79
N PHE A 296 1.52 -5.33 -13.41
CA PHE A 296 2.88 -5.81 -13.31
C PHE A 296 2.99 -7.01 -12.36
N SER A 297 2.41 -6.90 -11.17
CA SER A 297 2.46 -7.94 -10.14
C SER A 297 1.67 -9.20 -10.54
N LEU A 298 0.51 -9.04 -11.18
CA LEU A 298 -0.26 -10.17 -11.71
C LEU A 298 0.51 -10.93 -12.79
N LEU A 299 1.13 -10.22 -13.73
CA LEU A 299 1.93 -10.84 -14.80
C LEU A 299 3.12 -11.60 -14.21
N LEU A 300 3.82 -11.03 -13.22
CA LEU A 300 4.89 -11.74 -12.49
C LEU A 300 4.37 -13.00 -11.81
N SER A 301 3.26 -12.90 -11.07
CA SER A 301 2.69 -14.02 -10.33
C SER A 301 2.28 -15.17 -11.26
N ILE A 302 1.58 -14.85 -12.35
CA ILE A 302 1.17 -15.84 -13.37
C ILE A 302 2.41 -16.49 -14.00
N ALA A 303 3.45 -15.70 -14.32
CA ALA A 303 4.67 -16.21 -14.91
C ALA A 303 5.42 -17.18 -13.98
N PHE A 304 5.51 -16.88 -12.67
CA PHE A 304 6.10 -17.81 -11.70
C PHE A 304 5.31 -19.11 -11.61
N VAL A 305 3.96 -19.03 -11.53
CA VAL A 305 3.11 -20.22 -11.47
C VAL A 305 3.26 -21.08 -12.74
N ILE A 306 3.20 -20.47 -13.93
CA ILE A 306 3.39 -21.18 -15.19
C ILE A 306 4.78 -21.80 -15.26
N SER A 307 5.84 -21.06 -14.85
CA SER A 307 7.21 -21.57 -14.85
C SER A 307 7.37 -22.83 -13.98
N ARG A 308 6.65 -22.93 -12.87
CA ARG A 308 6.67 -24.12 -12.01
C ARG A 308 5.91 -25.31 -12.57
N LEU A 309 4.83 -25.04 -13.31
CA LEU A 309 3.94 -26.10 -13.81
C LEU A 309 4.41 -26.68 -15.16
N VAL A 310 5.17 -25.90 -15.94
CA VAL A 310 5.52 -26.26 -17.32
C VAL A 310 7.00 -26.61 -17.46
N PHE A 311 7.86 -25.99 -16.66
CA PHE A 311 9.31 -26.13 -16.71
C PHE A 311 9.88 -26.68 -15.40
#